data_cd241ae5a7dc29f212f5072fb0329079
#
_entry.id   cd241ae5a7dc29f212f5072fb0329079
#
_cell.length_a   1.000
_cell.length_b   1.000
_cell.length_c   1.000
_cell.angle_alpha   90.00
_cell.angle_beta   90.00
_cell.angle_gamma   90.00
#
_symmetry.space_group_name_H-M   'P 1'
#
loop_
_entity.id
_entity.type
_entity.pdbx_description
1 polymer ?
#
loop_
_entity_poly.entity_id
_entity_poly.type
_entity_poly.pdbx_seq_one_letter_code
_entity_poly.pdbx_strand_id
1 'polypeptide(L)'
;MRLNLVRICTLIYFLLSPLILTAASLNYSLTPQKVGKDTYAFIGALEDFTPENGGNIVNTGFIVTDEGIVVFDTGPSRRYGEAMLKAIRTISDKPILHIFNSHHHPDHFLGNQAFKKGTLWSLPQTGILIAQNGDAFAENMYRMTGDWMRGTEVKLPDQPLEKKEMTVGGHKLKFFSLTGHTN
;
A
#
# COMPACT_ATOMS: atom_id res chain seq x y z
N MET A 1 12.96 67.87 14.52
CA MET A 1 11.83 66.95 14.37
C MET A 1 12.12 65.95 13.25
N ARG A 2 13.10 65.04 13.49
CA ARG A 2 13.52 63.98 12.55
C ARG A 2 13.84 62.70 13.35
N LEU A 3 12.85 62.19 14.06
CA LEU A 3 12.93 60.89 14.70
C LEU A 3 11.53 60.27 14.56
N ASN A 4 11.32 59.32 13.68
CA ASN A 4 10.29 58.29 13.81
C ASN A 4 10.07 57.46 12.51
N LEU A 5 10.82 57.74 11.40
CA LEU A 5 10.61 56.96 10.15
C LEU A 5 11.35 55.61 10.16
N VAL A 6 12.46 55.48 10.88
CA VAL A 6 13.29 54.26 10.89
C VAL A 6 12.66 53.12 11.76
N ARG A 7 11.88 53.46 12.79
CA ARG A 7 11.24 52.47 13.69
C ARG A 7 10.00 51.79 13.08
N ILE A 8 9.35 52.40 12.09
CA ILE A 8 8.16 51.84 11.47
C ILE A 8 8.55 50.78 10.40
N CYS A 9 9.67 50.95 9.70
CA CYS A 9 10.15 49.94 8.72
C CYS A 9 10.61 48.63 9.33
N THR A 10 11.11 48.65 10.57
CA THR A 10 11.59 47.42 11.23
C THR A 10 10.45 46.55 11.79
N LEU A 11 9.30 47.14 12.11
CA LEU A 11 8.13 46.41 12.59
C LEU A 11 7.35 45.70 11.45
N ILE A 12 7.40 46.24 10.25
CA ILE A 12 6.67 45.66 9.08
C ILE A 12 7.42 44.44 8.51
N TYR A 13 8.74 44.38 8.67
CA TYR A 13 9.53 43.23 8.18
C TYR A 13 9.33 41.95 9.01
N PHE A 14 8.90 42.07 10.27
CA PHE A 14 8.67 40.91 11.15
C PHE A 14 7.29 40.25 10.95
N LEU A 15 6.34 40.94 10.26
CA LEU A 15 4.98 40.44 10.02
C LEU A 15 4.82 39.71 8.69
N LEU A 16 5.87 39.67 7.86
CA LEU A 16 5.87 39.01 6.54
C LEU A 16 6.78 37.78 6.48
N SER A 17 7.10 37.17 7.63
CA SER A 17 7.70 35.84 7.60
C SER A 17 6.67 34.87 7.01
N PRO A 18 6.92 34.27 5.82
CA PRO A 18 6.01 33.24 5.30
C PRO A 18 5.99 32.11 6.32
N LEU A 19 4.82 31.86 6.89
CA LEU A 19 4.56 30.61 7.59
C LEU A 19 4.70 29.51 6.56
N ILE A 20 5.89 28.91 6.45
CA ILE A 20 6.08 27.70 5.65
C ILE A 20 5.33 26.60 6.40
N LEU A 21 4.05 26.44 6.07
CA LEU A 21 3.26 25.31 6.51
C LEU A 21 3.84 24.08 5.77
N THR A 22 4.79 23.40 6.40
CA THR A 22 5.24 22.10 5.90
C THR A 22 4.07 21.14 6.10
N ALA A 23 3.37 20.85 5.01
CA ALA A 23 2.40 19.77 5.00
C ALA A 23 3.13 18.50 5.43
N ALA A 24 2.72 17.92 6.56
CA ALA A 24 3.26 16.63 6.99
C ALA A 24 3.07 15.62 5.84
N SER A 25 4.16 15.00 5.41
CA SER A 25 4.05 13.99 4.35
C SER A 25 3.34 12.77 4.92
N LEU A 26 2.24 12.36 4.29
CA LEU A 26 1.51 11.14 4.64
C LEU A 26 2.38 9.93 4.29
N ASN A 27 2.84 9.19 5.30
CA ASN A 27 3.68 8.00 5.12
C ASN A 27 3.20 6.88 6.04
N TYR A 28 3.07 5.68 5.48
CA TYR A 28 2.84 4.49 6.29
C TYR A 28 4.15 4.03 6.95
N SER A 29 4.10 3.80 8.27
CA SER A 29 5.20 3.21 9.04
C SER A 29 5.00 1.71 9.13
N LEU A 30 5.36 0.99 8.07
CA LEU A 30 5.21 -0.46 8.00
C LEU A 30 6.45 -1.15 8.57
N THR A 31 6.26 -1.95 9.61
CA THR A 31 7.31 -2.77 10.22
C THR A 31 7.02 -4.24 9.97
N PRO A 32 7.87 -4.97 9.20
CA PRO A 32 7.66 -6.38 8.95
C PRO A 32 7.87 -7.18 10.24
N GLN A 33 6.86 -7.94 10.63
CA GLN A 33 6.91 -8.85 11.76
C GLN A 33 7.20 -10.27 11.27
N LYS A 34 8.24 -10.92 11.80
CA LYS A 34 8.56 -12.29 11.45
C LYS A 34 7.54 -13.23 12.11
N VAL A 35 6.74 -13.91 11.29
CA VAL A 35 5.68 -14.83 11.74
C VAL A 35 5.99 -16.30 11.48
N GLY A 36 7.07 -16.57 10.75
CA GLY A 36 7.52 -17.94 10.46
C GLY A 36 8.93 -17.94 9.88
N LYS A 37 9.44 -19.14 9.53
CA LYS A 37 10.69 -19.23 8.77
C LYS A 37 10.50 -18.52 7.44
N ASP A 38 11.34 -17.51 7.18
CA ASP A 38 11.35 -16.74 5.94
C ASP A 38 10.01 -15.99 5.62
N THR A 39 9.06 -15.96 6.57
CA THR A 39 7.71 -15.38 6.40
C THR A 39 7.52 -14.18 7.32
N TYR A 40 6.99 -13.10 6.74
CA TYR A 40 6.79 -11.81 7.39
C TYR A 40 5.38 -11.30 7.14
N ALA A 41 4.80 -10.63 8.13
CA ALA A 41 3.50 -9.98 8.04
C ALA A 41 3.61 -8.48 8.38
N PHE A 42 2.75 -7.68 7.78
CA PHE A 42 2.41 -6.34 8.21
C PHE A 42 1.01 -6.39 8.82
N ILE A 43 0.89 -5.97 10.05
CA ILE A 43 -0.37 -6.05 10.79
C ILE A 43 -1.06 -4.70 10.74
N GLY A 44 -2.27 -4.68 10.19
CA GLY A 44 -3.13 -3.51 10.16
C GLY A 44 -3.82 -3.24 11.50
N ALA A 45 -4.41 -2.06 11.64
CA ALA A 45 -5.21 -1.71 12.80
C ALA A 45 -6.55 -2.47 12.82
N LEU A 46 -7.09 -2.72 14.02
CA LEU A 46 -8.46 -3.23 14.19
C LEU A 46 -9.42 -2.05 14.28
N GLU A 47 -9.62 -1.39 13.15
CA GLU A 47 -10.38 -0.14 13.03
C GLU A 47 -11.14 -0.15 11.69
N ASP A 48 -12.01 0.85 11.50
CA ASP A 48 -12.58 1.17 10.19
C ASP A 48 -11.60 2.03 9.37
N PHE A 49 -11.90 2.26 8.08
CA PHE A 49 -11.15 3.18 7.25
C PHE A 49 -11.32 4.62 7.75
N THR A 50 -10.21 5.28 8.07
CA THR A 50 -10.21 6.68 8.53
C THR A 50 -9.10 7.50 7.87
N PRO A 51 -9.21 8.85 7.87
CA PRO A 51 -8.12 9.72 7.43
C PRO A 51 -6.85 9.57 8.27
N GLU A 52 -6.97 9.17 9.55
CA GLU A 52 -5.86 9.03 10.47
C GLU A 52 -5.02 7.80 10.15
N ASN A 53 -5.66 6.65 9.86
CA ASN A 53 -4.96 5.41 9.53
C ASN A 53 -4.68 5.22 8.03
N GLY A 54 -5.29 6.06 7.17
CA GLY A 54 -5.12 5.97 5.71
C GLY A 54 -5.61 4.65 5.10
N GLY A 55 -6.46 3.92 5.79
CA GLY A 55 -6.94 2.61 5.38
C GLY A 55 -5.98 1.45 5.73
N ASN A 56 -4.98 1.67 6.60
CA ASN A 56 -4.06 0.61 7.04
C ASN A 56 -4.71 -0.31 8.09
N ILE A 57 -5.72 -1.04 7.67
CA ILE A 57 -6.47 -2.02 8.48
C ILE A 57 -6.27 -3.46 7.99
N VAL A 58 -5.55 -3.63 6.90
CA VAL A 58 -5.30 -4.91 6.25
C VAL A 58 -4.06 -5.61 6.81
N ASN A 59 -4.12 -6.93 6.91
CA ASN A 59 -2.92 -7.74 7.10
C ASN A 59 -2.39 -8.14 5.72
N THR A 60 -1.17 -7.73 5.42
CA THR A 60 -0.43 -8.13 4.22
C THR A 60 0.83 -8.89 4.60
N GLY A 61 1.52 -9.50 3.65
CA GLY A 61 2.72 -10.25 4.01
C GLY A 61 3.60 -10.62 2.84
N PHE A 62 4.75 -11.23 3.17
CA PHE A 62 5.67 -11.73 2.15
C PHE A 62 6.49 -12.91 2.66
N ILE A 63 6.98 -13.70 1.71
CA ILE A 63 7.92 -14.81 1.94
C ILE A 63 9.21 -14.50 1.19
N VAL A 64 10.35 -14.66 1.86
CA VAL A 64 11.68 -14.58 1.25
C VAL A 64 12.10 -15.99 0.89
N THR A 65 12.03 -16.34 -0.39
CA THR A 65 12.43 -17.66 -0.89
C THR A 65 13.89 -17.66 -1.38
N ASP A 66 14.41 -18.81 -1.77
CA ASP A 66 15.77 -18.89 -2.32
C ASP A 66 15.91 -18.13 -3.65
N GLU A 67 14.86 -18.07 -4.47
CA GLU A 67 14.87 -17.45 -5.80
C GLU A 67 14.43 -15.97 -5.78
N GLY A 68 13.63 -15.55 -4.79
CA GLY A 68 13.09 -14.20 -4.72
C GLY A 68 11.99 -14.07 -3.68
N ILE A 69 11.18 -13.03 -3.80
CA ILE A 69 10.15 -12.67 -2.83
C ILE A 69 8.77 -12.91 -3.43
N VAL A 70 7.91 -13.52 -2.62
CA VAL A 70 6.48 -13.69 -2.89
C VAL A 70 5.71 -12.78 -1.95
N VAL A 71 4.81 -11.96 -2.49
CA VAL A 71 4.01 -10.97 -1.75
C VAL A 71 2.55 -11.39 -1.74
N PHE A 72 1.86 -11.19 -0.62
CA PHE A 72 0.44 -11.43 -0.44
C PHE A 72 -0.26 -10.13 -0.06
N ASP A 73 -1.16 -9.68 -0.92
CA ASP A 73 -1.85 -8.40 -0.90
C ASP A 73 -0.92 -7.18 -0.88
N THR A 74 -1.41 -6.06 -1.32
CA THR A 74 -0.56 -4.88 -1.59
C THR A 74 -1.01 -3.63 -0.84
N GLY A 75 -2.11 -3.74 -0.09
CA GLY A 75 -2.61 -2.65 0.74
C GLY A 75 -3.57 -1.69 0.03
N PRO A 76 -4.05 -0.68 0.79
CA PRO A 76 -5.16 0.19 0.43
C PRO A 76 -4.82 1.28 -0.59
N SER A 77 -3.55 1.52 -0.89
CA SER A 77 -3.15 2.62 -1.78
C SER A 77 -1.77 2.42 -2.40
N ARG A 78 -1.47 3.20 -3.44
CA ARG A 78 -0.11 3.27 -4.01
C ARG A 78 0.93 3.56 -2.94
N ARG A 79 0.67 4.53 -2.05
CA ARG A 79 1.59 4.91 -0.96
C ARG A 79 1.87 3.75 -0.02
N TYR A 80 0.85 2.93 0.27
CA TYR A 80 1.03 1.72 1.08
C TYR A 80 1.94 0.73 0.36
N GLY A 81 1.67 0.42 -0.91
CA GLY A 81 2.50 -0.46 -1.71
C GLY A 81 3.96 0.00 -1.81
N GLU A 82 4.19 1.30 -1.98
CA GLU A 82 5.54 1.90 -1.97
C GLU A 82 6.22 1.74 -0.60
N ALA A 83 5.51 2.00 0.50
CA ALA A 83 6.00 1.80 1.87
C ALA A 83 6.29 0.32 2.14
N MET A 84 5.42 -0.58 1.69
CA MET A 84 5.61 -2.04 1.79
C MET A 84 6.88 -2.49 1.06
N LEU A 85 7.10 -2.04 -0.18
CA LEU A 85 8.33 -2.32 -0.92
C LEU A 85 9.57 -1.82 -0.16
N LYS A 86 9.52 -0.61 0.39
CA LYS A 86 10.62 -0.07 1.20
C LYS A 86 10.87 -0.92 2.44
N ALA A 87 9.83 -1.35 3.13
CA ALA A 87 9.94 -2.22 4.31
C ALA A 87 10.48 -3.61 3.95
N ILE A 88 10.03 -4.22 2.84
CA ILE A 88 10.57 -5.48 2.32
C ILE A 88 12.09 -5.37 2.09
N ARG A 89 12.58 -4.23 1.56
CA ARG A 89 14.02 -4.01 1.30
C ARG A 89 14.86 -3.92 2.58
N THR A 90 14.27 -3.70 3.75
CA THR A 90 15.01 -3.81 5.03
C THR A 90 15.31 -5.26 5.41
N ILE A 91 14.62 -6.23 4.80
CA ILE A 91 14.76 -7.66 5.07
C ILE A 91 15.55 -8.36 3.96
N SER A 92 15.31 -8.02 2.68
CA SER A 92 15.92 -8.71 1.55
C SER A 92 15.93 -7.86 0.28
N ASP A 93 17.05 -7.89 -0.45
CA ASP A 93 17.24 -7.26 -1.76
C ASP A 93 16.87 -8.18 -2.94
N LYS A 94 16.41 -9.41 -2.66
CA LYS A 94 15.99 -10.35 -3.70
C LYS A 94 14.86 -9.77 -4.57
N PRO A 95 14.74 -10.18 -5.83
CA PRO A 95 13.68 -9.68 -6.71
C PRO A 95 12.28 -10.08 -6.21
N ILE A 96 11.28 -9.22 -6.42
CA ILE A 96 9.87 -9.60 -6.30
C ILE A 96 9.55 -10.48 -7.50
N LEU A 97 9.09 -11.71 -7.26
CA LEU A 97 8.75 -12.68 -8.31
C LEU A 97 7.25 -12.75 -8.52
N HIS A 98 6.50 -12.90 -7.44
CA HIS A 98 5.05 -13.08 -7.48
C HIS A 98 4.36 -12.21 -6.45
N ILE A 99 3.22 -11.66 -6.83
CA ILE A 99 2.30 -10.92 -5.97
C ILE A 99 0.93 -11.59 -6.12
N PHE A 100 0.28 -11.91 -5.02
CA PHE A 100 -1.04 -12.53 -5.02
C PHE A 100 -2.04 -11.60 -4.35
N ASN A 101 -3.13 -11.25 -5.07
CA ASN A 101 -4.28 -10.65 -4.42
C ASN A 101 -5.23 -11.74 -3.95
N SER A 102 -5.52 -11.74 -2.65
CA SER A 102 -6.39 -12.72 -2.00
C SER A 102 -7.84 -12.56 -2.46
N HIS A 103 -8.33 -11.32 -2.55
CA HIS A 103 -9.69 -10.99 -2.99
C HIS A 103 -9.77 -9.52 -3.48
N HIS A 104 -10.97 -9.06 -3.81
CA HIS A 104 -11.19 -7.78 -4.50
C HIS A 104 -11.54 -6.60 -3.60
N HIS A 105 -11.43 -6.71 -2.28
CA HIS A 105 -11.61 -5.54 -1.41
C HIS A 105 -10.46 -4.53 -1.58
N PRO A 106 -10.75 -3.22 -1.49
CA PRO A 106 -9.82 -2.17 -1.89
C PRO A 106 -8.51 -2.14 -1.09
N ASP A 107 -8.56 -2.51 0.18
CA ASP A 107 -7.40 -2.57 1.07
C ASP A 107 -6.44 -3.73 0.76
N HIS A 108 -6.79 -4.62 -0.18
CA HIS A 108 -5.94 -5.75 -0.59
C HIS A 108 -5.23 -5.54 -1.92
N PHE A 109 -5.75 -4.70 -2.84
CA PHE A 109 -5.21 -4.60 -4.20
C PHE A 109 -4.82 -3.19 -4.68
N LEU A 110 -5.28 -2.12 -4.03
CA LEU A 110 -5.03 -0.75 -4.53
C LEU A 110 -3.55 -0.33 -4.48
N GLY A 111 -2.71 -1.07 -3.76
CA GLY A 111 -1.26 -0.92 -3.81
C GLY A 111 -0.56 -1.62 -4.99
N ASN A 112 -1.29 -2.38 -5.82
CA ASN A 112 -0.73 -3.15 -6.95
C ASN A 112 0.18 -2.32 -7.85
N GLN A 113 -0.19 -1.08 -8.14
CA GLN A 113 0.56 -0.21 -9.07
C GLN A 113 1.98 0.15 -8.57
N ALA A 114 2.27 0.03 -7.27
CA ALA A 114 3.61 0.22 -6.73
C ALA A 114 4.59 -0.87 -7.21
N PHE A 115 4.07 -2.06 -7.46
CA PHE A 115 4.87 -3.21 -7.89
C PHE A 115 5.06 -3.19 -9.40
N LYS A 116 6.22 -2.67 -9.83
CA LYS A 116 6.60 -2.56 -11.26
C LYS A 116 7.24 -3.82 -11.81
N LYS A 117 7.65 -4.74 -10.94
CA LYS A 117 8.31 -6.02 -11.26
C LYS A 117 7.62 -7.15 -10.52
N GLY A 118 7.75 -8.35 -11.03
CA GLY A 118 7.04 -9.53 -10.57
C GLY A 118 5.71 -9.71 -11.31
N THR A 119 5.15 -10.91 -11.25
CA THR A 119 3.84 -11.24 -11.85
C THR A 119 2.76 -11.12 -10.77
N LEU A 120 1.72 -10.37 -11.08
CA LEU A 120 0.56 -10.17 -10.22
C LEU A 120 -0.53 -11.18 -10.56
N TRP A 121 -0.95 -11.95 -9.57
CA TRP A 121 -1.90 -13.05 -9.69
C TRP A 121 -3.15 -12.80 -8.86
N SER A 122 -4.28 -13.25 -9.34
CA SER A 122 -5.51 -13.42 -8.56
C SER A 122 -6.32 -14.60 -9.08
N LEU A 123 -7.26 -15.11 -8.30
CA LEU A 123 -8.26 -15.99 -8.85
C LEU A 123 -9.01 -15.29 -10.00
N PRO A 124 -9.47 -16.02 -11.04
CA PRO A 124 -10.16 -15.42 -12.19
C PRO A 124 -11.32 -14.49 -11.78
N GLN A 125 -12.17 -14.94 -10.84
CA GLN A 125 -13.30 -14.17 -10.35
C GLN A 125 -12.84 -12.88 -9.63
N THR A 126 -11.79 -12.95 -8.84
CA THR A 126 -11.19 -11.77 -8.16
C THR A 126 -10.74 -10.72 -9.18
N GLY A 127 -10.04 -11.15 -10.25
CA GLY A 127 -9.61 -10.25 -11.33
C GLY A 127 -10.77 -9.57 -12.05
N ILE A 128 -11.85 -10.32 -12.33
CA ILE A 128 -13.08 -9.79 -12.94
C ILE A 128 -13.70 -8.72 -12.01
N LEU A 129 -13.83 -9.00 -10.73
CA LEU A 129 -14.44 -8.08 -9.77
C LEU A 129 -13.60 -6.82 -9.55
N ILE A 130 -12.26 -6.93 -9.56
CA ILE A 130 -11.37 -5.77 -9.55
C ILE A 130 -11.57 -4.92 -10.81
N ALA A 131 -11.66 -5.54 -11.99
CA ALA A 131 -11.90 -4.83 -13.24
C ALA A 131 -13.25 -4.10 -13.28
N GLN A 132 -14.29 -4.69 -12.69
CA GLN A 132 -15.63 -4.11 -12.67
C GLN A 132 -15.81 -3.01 -11.63
N ASN A 133 -15.20 -3.14 -10.46
CA ASN A 133 -15.50 -2.29 -9.30
C ASN A 133 -14.31 -1.47 -8.80
N GLY A 134 -13.11 -1.72 -9.32
CA GLY A 134 -11.87 -1.17 -8.78
C GLY A 134 -11.86 0.36 -8.71
N ASP A 135 -12.32 1.05 -9.76
CA ASP A 135 -12.36 2.52 -9.80
C ASP A 135 -13.35 3.08 -8.77
N ALA A 136 -14.53 2.45 -8.62
CA ALA A 136 -15.50 2.84 -7.60
C ALA A 136 -14.96 2.61 -6.18
N PHE A 137 -14.20 1.54 -5.97
CA PHE A 137 -13.51 1.30 -4.70
C PHE A 137 -12.43 2.36 -4.43
N ALA A 138 -11.63 2.72 -5.42
CA ALA A 138 -10.60 3.75 -5.28
C ALA A 138 -11.21 5.11 -4.95
N GLU A 139 -12.32 5.49 -5.60
CA GLU A 139 -13.07 6.70 -5.30
C GLU A 139 -13.64 6.69 -3.88
N ASN A 140 -14.23 5.57 -3.45
CA ASN A 140 -14.77 5.42 -2.10
C ASN A 140 -13.67 5.50 -1.04
N MET A 141 -12.53 4.85 -1.27
CA MET A 141 -11.35 4.94 -0.40
C MET A 141 -10.84 6.39 -0.30
N TYR A 142 -10.85 7.15 -1.41
CA TYR A 142 -10.50 8.57 -1.37
C TYR A 142 -11.45 9.38 -0.49
N ARG A 143 -12.75 9.11 -0.54
CA ARG A 143 -13.75 9.77 0.32
C ARG A 143 -13.51 9.48 1.81
N MET A 144 -13.07 8.27 2.16
CA MET A 144 -12.85 7.85 3.55
C MET A 144 -11.47 8.25 4.09
N THR A 145 -10.42 8.18 3.27
CA THR A 145 -9.04 8.34 3.72
C THR A 145 -8.33 9.58 3.15
N GLY A 146 -8.96 10.28 2.20
CA GLY A 146 -8.45 11.53 1.66
C GLY A 146 -7.12 11.37 0.90
N ASP A 147 -6.18 12.26 1.15
CA ASP A 147 -4.91 12.38 0.42
C ASP A 147 -3.98 11.17 0.49
N TRP A 148 -4.26 10.18 1.34
CA TRP A 148 -3.57 8.89 1.30
C TRP A 148 -3.73 8.18 -0.05
N MET A 149 -4.86 8.42 -0.71
CA MET A 149 -5.19 7.86 -2.01
C MET A 149 -4.60 8.62 -3.19
N ARG A 150 -3.99 9.79 -2.99
CA ARG A 150 -3.50 10.64 -4.08
C ARG A 150 -2.54 9.89 -5.01
N GLY A 151 -2.91 9.83 -6.30
CA GLY A 151 -2.17 9.13 -7.36
C GLY A 151 -2.30 7.61 -7.29
N THR A 152 -3.27 7.07 -6.52
CA THR A 152 -3.64 5.66 -6.57
C THR A 152 -4.52 5.41 -7.79
N GLU A 153 -4.12 4.46 -8.62
CA GLU A 153 -4.83 3.99 -9.80
C GLU A 153 -5.00 2.47 -9.71
N VAL A 154 -6.06 1.96 -10.29
CA VAL A 154 -6.32 0.52 -10.33
C VAL A 154 -5.34 -0.15 -11.29
N LYS A 155 -4.53 -1.07 -10.78
CA LYS A 155 -3.72 -1.99 -11.60
C LYS A 155 -4.31 -3.40 -11.48
N LEU A 156 -4.77 -3.93 -12.61
CA LEU A 156 -5.34 -5.27 -12.68
C LEU A 156 -4.25 -6.34 -12.49
N PRO A 157 -4.63 -7.54 -12.02
CA PRO A 157 -3.75 -8.71 -12.05
C PRO A 157 -3.27 -9.02 -13.47
N ASP A 158 -2.01 -9.42 -13.58
CA ASP A 158 -1.38 -9.75 -14.87
C ASP A 158 -1.83 -11.12 -15.38
N GLN A 159 -2.13 -12.06 -14.45
CA GLN A 159 -2.41 -13.45 -14.76
C GLN A 159 -3.50 -14.04 -13.85
N PRO A 160 -4.40 -14.88 -14.38
CA PRO A 160 -5.32 -15.67 -13.56
C PRO A 160 -4.58 -16.81 -12.86
N LEU A 161 -4.86 -17.01 -11.58
CA LEU A 161 -4.33 -18.11 -10.78
C LEU A 161 -5.26 -19.33 -10.91
N GLU A 162 -4.95 -20.21 -11.85
CA GLU A 162 -5.70 -21.47 -12.07
C GLU A 162 -5.02 -22.68 -11.42
N LYS A 163 -3.77 -22.50 -10.97
CA LYS A 163 -2.98 -23.56 -10.34
C LYS A 163 -3.40 -23.74 -8.89
N LYS A 164 -3.51 -25.00 -8.45
CA LYS A 164 -3.77 -25.33 -7.03
C LYS A 164 -2.52 -25.24 -6.16
N GLU A 165 -1.35 -25.30 -6.77
CA GLU A 165 -0.08 -25.18 -6.07
C GLU A 165 1.03 -24.61 -6.97
N MET A 166 2.03 -24.02 -6.35
CA MET A 166 3.22 -23.46 -6.98
C MET A 166 4.41 -23.67 -6.05
N THR A 167 5.56 -24.01 -6.58
CA THR A 167 6.81 -24.03 -5.81
C THR A 167 7.68 -22.87 -6.26
N VAL A 168 8.17 -22.08 -5.30
CA VAL A 168 9.04 -20.93 -5.54
C VAL A 168 10.19 -20.99 -4.56
N GLY A 169 11.41 -21.15 -5.06
CA GLY A 169 12.64 -21.15 -4.25
C GLY A 169 12.55 -22.03 -3.00
N GLY A 170 12.12 -23.30 -3.17
CA GLY A 170 11.99 -24.28 -2.10
C GLY A 170 10.72 -24.18 -1.25
N HIS A 171 9.88 -23.13 -1.42
CA HIS A 171 8.61 -22.98 -0.72
C HIS A 171 7.45 -23.49 -1.57
N LYS A 172 6.66 -24.39 -1.02
CA LYS A 172 5.45 -24.91 -1.66
C LYS A 172 4.22 -24.09 -1.21
N LEU A 173 3.65 -23.33 -2.13
CA LEU A 173 2.43 -22.57 -1.96
C LEU A 173 1.23 -23.41 -2.40
N LYS A 174 0.20 -23.49 -1.58
CA LYS A 174 -1.07 -24.12 -1.92
C LYS A 174 -2.17 -23.06 -1.93
N PHE A 175 -3.01 -23.09 -2.95
CA PHE A 175 -4.07 -22.12 -3.16
C PHE A 175 -5.43 -22.79 -2.97
N PHE A 176 -6.27 -22.15 -2.18
CA PHE A 176 -7.63 -22.60 -1.90
C PHE A 176 -8.61 -21.49 -2.27
N SER A 177 -9.61 -21.83 -3.09
CA SER A 177 -10.74 -20.93 -3.32
C SER A 177 -11.73 -21.12 -2.18
N LEU A 178 -11.99 -20.05 -1.44
CA LEU A 178 -12.93 -20.02 -0.33
C LEU A 178 -14.05 -19.02 -0.64
N THR A 179 -15.24 -19.28 -0.11
CA THR A 179 -16.39 -18.37 -0.18
C THR A 179 -16.80 -17.94 1.23
N GLY A 180 -17.54 -16.83 1.33
CA GLY A 180 -18.14 -16.39 2.60
C GLY A 180 -17.72 -15.00 3.05
N HIS A 181 -16.52 -14.53 2.75
CA HIS A 181 -16.11 -13.14 3.01
C HIS A 181 -16.45 -12.23 1.82
N THR A 182 -16.27 -12.74 0.61
CA THR A 182 -16.69 -12.11 -0.66
C THR A 182 -17.37 -13.13 -1.55
N ASN A 183 -18.15 -12.65 -2.54
CA ASN A 183 -18.82 -13.48 -3.54
C ASN A 183 -17.84 -14.01 -4.59
#